data_8af12b77449ccc0fd74ac15e2ee56f4b
#
_entry.id   8af12b77449ccc0fd74ac15e2ee56f4b
#
_cell.length_a   1.000
_cell.length_b   1.000
_cell.length_c   1.000
_cell.angle_alpha   90.00
_cell.angle_beta   90.00
_cell.angle_gamma   90.00
#
_symmetry.space_group_name_H-M   'P 1'
#
loop_
_entity.id
_entity.type
_entity.pdbx_description
1 polymer ?
#
loop_
_entity_poly.entity_id
_entity_poly.type
_entity_poly.pdbx_seq_one_letter_code
_entity_poly.pdbx_strand_id
1 'polypeptide(L)'
;MASKILTFGEIIMRLSPPGNKTMRQSHEMEFFFGGTELNVASSLATMGCEVTHISNVSDDFVGESALSFIKSFGINTSFINKNEHPLGLYFLEVGSSVRASRIAYNRLNGSFANIKPEQVDWKKALEGCKYFHWTGISPGISEGAYETLKEGLLTAREMGIEVTTDPAYRSNLWKYGKNGNEVLKELVSYSTIFIGGVNEINEILGTQFSSDQQGFMEACEELKKQCPSIHKIFDKIRIGVTASSQQTQGRALVNGNYFETELLEVNPVVDRIGTGDAFAAGLIYGLLNFDNEKALKFANAACAIKHTILGDINYCSAEDIEEVMNGNSGGRIKR
;
A
#
# COMPACT_ATOMS: atom_id res chain seq x y z
N MET A 1 -16.91 5.82 17.95
CA MET A 1 -16.94 6.41 16.59
C MET A 1 -15.94 5.66 15.75
N ALA A 2 -16.26 5.34 14.52
CA ALA A 2 -15.30 4.71 13.61
C ALA A 2 -14.09 5.64 13.40
N SER A 3 -12.88 5.07 13.38
CA SER A 3 -11.67 5.85 13.15
C SER A 3 -11.58 6.25 11.69
N LYS A 4 -11.44 7.55 11.42
CA LYS A 4 -11.32 8.09 10.07
C LYS A 4 -9.88 8.01 9.59
N ILE A 5 -9.69 7.51 8.38
CA ILE A 5 -8.38 7.33 7.73
C ILE A 5 -8.41 8.03 6.39
N LEU A 6 -7.33 8.74 6.08
CA LEU A 6 -7.11 9.38 4.78
C LEU A 6 -6.05 8.61 4.01
N THR A 7 -6.25 8.43 2.71
CA THR A 7 -5.25 7.91 1.78
C THR A 7 -5.12 8.82 0.57
N PHE A 8 -3.90 8.95 0.02
CA PHE A 8 -3.62 9.76 -1.17
C PHE A 8 -2.84 8.94 -2.18
N GLY A 9 -3.39 8.74 -3.37
CA GLY A 9 -2.69 7.98 -4.40
C GLY A 9 -3.50 7.76 -5.68
N GLU A 10 -2.84 7.13 -6.65
CA GLU A 10 -3.43 6.88 -7.96
C GLU A 10 -4.50 5.79 -7.92
N ILE A 11 -5.58 6.04 -8.65
CA ILE A 11 -6.54 5.02 -9.07
C ILE A 11 -6.10 4.54 -10.45
N ILE A 12 -5.77 3.25 -10.56
CA ILE A 12 -5.23 2.67 -11.79
C ILE A 12 -6.05 1.44 -12.20
N MET A 13 -6.18 1.18 -13.50
CA MET A 13 -6.83 -0.03 -13.99
C MET A 13 -5.78 -1.08 -14.41
N ARG A 14 -5.88 -2.28 -13.83
CA ARG A 14 -5.13 -3.46 -14.23
C ARG A 14 -5.85 -4.18 -15.36
N LEU A 15 -5.09 -4.62 -16.36
CA LEU A 15 -5.53 -5.53 -17.41
C LEU A 15 -4.67 -6.80 -17.36
N SER A 16 -5.31 -7.97 -17.25
CA SER A 16 -4.64 -9.25 -17.17
C SER A 16 -5.30 -10.29 -18.10
N PRO A 17 -4.55 -11.10 -18.83
CA PRO A 17 -5.10 -12.32 -19.40
C PRO A 17 -5.66 -13.22 -18.29
N PRO A 18 -6.77 -13.92 -18.51
CA PRO A 18 -7.36 -14.78 -17.48
C PRO A 18 -6.42 -15.94 -17.11
N GLY A 19 -6.40 -16.27 -15.83
CA GLY A 19 -5.55 -17.30 -15.25
C GLY A 19 -4.06 -17.00 -15.43
N ASN A 20 -3.29 -18.00 -15.84
CA ASN A 20 -1.84 -17.89 -16.06
C ASN A 20 -1.46 -17.77 -17.54
N LYS A 21 -2.38 -17.36 -18.42
CA LYS A 21 -2.08 -17.13 -19.84
C LYS A 21 -1.11 -15.96 -20.01
N THR A 22 -0.28 -16.05 -21.05
CA THR A 22 0.51 -14.89 -21.51
C THR A 22 -0.32 -14.04 -22.45
N MET A 23 0.08 -12.78 -22.68
CA MET A 23 -0.56 -11.89 -23.67
C MET A 23 -0.68 -12.51 -25.06
N ARG A 24 0.33 -13.33 -25.47
CA ARG A 24 0.34 -14.01 -26.77
C ARG A 24 -0.69 -15.14 -26.89
N GLN A 25 -1.17 -15.66 -25.76
CA GLN A 25 -2.12 -16.77 -25.72
C GLN A 25 -3.57 -16.32 -25.56
N SER A 26 -3.79 -15.07 -25.19
CA SER A 26 -5.13 -14.59 -24.83
C SER A 26 -5.69 -13.64 -25.89
N HIS A 27 -6.99 -13.76 -26.14
CA HIS A 27 -7.78 -12.82 -26.95
C HIS A 27 -8.81 -12.07 -26.08
N GLU A 28 -8.73 -12.23 -24.76
CA GLU A 28 -9.59 -11.59 -23.76
C GLU A 28 -8.75 -11.08 -22.59
N MET A 29 -9.24 -10.06 -21.90
CA MET A 29 -8.60 -9.45 -20.75
C MET A 29 -9.61 -9.25 -19.63
N GLU A 30 -9.23 -9.63 -18.41
CA GLU A 30 -9.91 -9.24 -17.20
C GLU A 30 -9.38 -7.88 -16.74
N PHE A 31 -10.23 -7.03 -16.19
CA PHE A 31 -9.80 -5.77 -15.61
C PHE A 31 -10.12 -5.68 -14.12
N PHE A 32 -9.28 -4.95 -13.40
CA PHE A 32 -9.44 -4.67 -11.97
C PHE A 32 -9.09 -3.20 -11.73
N PHE A 33 -9.85 -2.53 -10.90
CA PHE A 33 -9.43 -1.24 -10.36
C PHE A 33 -8.58 -1.45 -9.11
N GLY A 34 -7.50 -0.69 -8.99
CA GLY A 34 -6.58 -0.76 -7.87
C GLY A 34 -5.75 0.53 -7.78
N GLY A 35 -4.62 0.42 -7.17
CA GLY A 35 -3.69 1.49 -6.81
C GLY A 35 -3.23 1.25 -5.39
N THR A 36 -1.96 1.45 -5.08
CA THR A 36 -1.36 1.05 -3.80
C THR A 36 -2.17 1.59 -2.63
N GLU A 37 -2.45 2.88 -2.61
CA GLU A 37 -3.20 3.52 -1.52
C GLU A 37 -4.71 3.25 -1.61
N LEU A 38 -5.25 3.04 -2.82
CA LEU A 38 -6.64 2.60 -2.99
C LEU A 38 -6.83 1.16 -2.47
N ASN A 39 -5.86 0.27 -2.68
CA ASN A 39 -5.90 -1.09 -2.14
C ASN A 39 -5.92 -1.08 -0.61
N VAL A 40 -5.11 -0.19 0.01
CA VAL A 40 -5.14 0.04 1.47
C VAL A 40 -6.49 0.59 1.90
N ALA A 41 -7.01 1.62 1.22
CA ALA A 41 -8.31 2.24 1.49
C ALA A 41 -9.45 1.21 1.45
N SER A 42 -9.49 0.40 0.39
CA SER A 42 -10.54 -0.60 0.18
C SER A 42 -10.48 -1.71 1.23
N SER A 43 -9.28 -2.18 1.58
CA SER A 43 -9.09 -3.17 2.65
C SER A 43 -9.53 -2.62 4.01
N LEU A 44 -9.19 -1.36 4.34
CA LEU A 44 -9.63 -0.71 5.59
C LEU A 44 -11.14 -0.51 5.64
N ALA A 45 -11.76 -0.11 4.53
CA ALA A 45 -13.21 0.04 4.45
C ALA A 45 -13.93 -1.32 4.62
N THR A 46 -13.39 -2.40 4.03
CA THR A 46 -13.91 -3.77 4.21
C THR A 46 -13.81 -4.22 5.67
N MET A 47 -12.79 -3.78 6.41
CA MET A 47 -12.65 -4.01 7.86
C MET A 47 -13.48 -3.06 8.73
N GLY A 48 -14.33 -2.20 8.14
CA GLY A 48 -15.26 -1.32 8.85
C GLY A 48 -14.71 0.04 9.26
N CYS A 49 -13.55 0.47 8.74
CA CYS A 49 -13.03 1.82 8.96
C CYS A 49 -13.76 2.85 8.08
N GLU A 50 -13.85 4.09 8.56
CA GLU A 50 -14.25 5.24 7.75
C GLU A 50 -13.06 5.72 6.93
N VAL A 51 -13.13 5.65 5.60
CA VAL A 51 -12.00 5.97 4.72
C VAL A 51 -12.36 7.07 3.73
N THR A 52 -11.45 8.03 3.58
CA THR A 52 -11.46 9.04 2.52
C THR A 52 -10.27 8.79 1.60
N HIS A 53 -10.48 8.78 0.29
CA HIS A 53 -9.40 8.66 -0.70
C HIS A 53 -9.28 9.92 -1.53
N ILE A 54 -8.06 10.45 -1.67
CA ILE A 54 -7.74 11.61 -2.51
C ILE A 54 -7.05 11.13 -3.78
N SER A 55 -7.58 11.52 -4.93
CA SER A 55 -7.03 11.15 -6.23
C SER A 55 -7.60 12.04 -7.36
N ASN A 56 -7.16 11.76 -8.59
CA ASN A 56 -7.82 12.20 -9.82
C ASN A 56 -8.21 10.98 -10.67
N VAL A 57 -9.34 11.07 -11.38
CA VAL A 57 -9.79 10.09 -12.39
C VAL A 57 -10.08 10.78 -13.72
N SER A 58 -10.18 10.00 -14.78
CA SER A 58 -10.60 10.51 -16.10
C SER A 58 -12.07 10.99 -16.08
N ASP A 59 -12.36 12.05 -16.85
CA ASP A 59 -13.74 12.56 -17.03
C ASP A 59 -14.41 11.84 -18.20
N ASP A 60 -14.54 10.51 -18.07
CA ASP A 60 -15.17 9.63 -19.03
C ASP A 60 -15.85 8.45 -18.31
N PHE A 61 -16.45 7.52 -19.09
CA PHE A 61 -17.13 6.35 -18.54
C PHE A 61 -16.19 5.38 -17.78
N VAL A 62 -14.87 5.39 -18.07
CA VAL A 62 -13.89 4.56 -17.35
C VAL A 62 -13.66 5.12 -15.93
N GLY A 63 -13.47 6.45 -15.82
CA GLY A 63 -13.39 7.12 -14.52
C GLY A 63 -14.69 7.02 -13.72
N GLU A 64 -15.85 7.06 -14.37
CA GLU A 64 -17.15 6.84 -13.71
C GLU A 64 -17.28 5.40 -13.16
N SER A 65 -16.80 4.41 -13.92
CA SER A 65 -16.75 3.01 -13.48
C SER A 65 -15.83 2.84 -12.28
N ALA A 66 -14.65 3.47 -12.30
CA ALA A 66 -13.73 3.46 -11.18
C ALA A 66 -14.34 4.11 -9.93
N LEU A 67 -15.00 5.26 -10.05
CA LEU A 67 -15.71 5.91 -8.93
C LEU A 67 -16.84 5.05 -8.37
N SER A 68 -17.61 4.39 -9.23
CA SER A 68 -18.68 3.47 -8.80
C SER A 68 -18.11 2.28 -8.02
N PHE A 69 -17.01 1.73 -8.49
CA PHE A 69 -16.28 0.66 -7.81
C PHE A 69 -15.81 1.09 -6.41
N ILE A 70 -15.17 2.25 -6.29
CA ILE A 70 -14.67 2.78 -5.02
C ILE A 70 -15.81 3.03 -4.04
N LYS A 71 -16.92 3.62 -4.51
CA LYS A 71 -18.13 3.86 -3.71
C LYS A 71 -18.77 2.59 -3.19
N SER A 72 -18.62 1.44 -3.88
CA SER A 72 -19.16 0.16 -3.43
C SER A 72 -18.53 -0.33 -2.12
N PHE A 73 -17.32 0.14 -1.76
CA PHE A 73 -16.69 -0.09 -0.46
C PHE A 73 -17.13 0.90 0.63
N GLY A 74 -17.94 1.90 0.30
CA GLY A 74 -18.31 2.97 1.23
C GLY A 74 -17.22 4.03 1.43
N ILE A 75 -16.19 4.06 0.58
CA ILE A 75 -15.11 5.04 0.65
C ILE A 75 -15.65 6.43 0.24
N ASN A 76 -15.32 7.45 1.02
CA ASN A 76 -15.64 8.83 0.69
C ASN A 76 -14.78 9.30 -0.50
N THR A 77 -15.45 9.64 -1.61
CA THR A 77 -14.86 10.08 -2.87
C THR A 77 -14.97 11.60 -3.11
N SER A 78 -15.35 12.39 -2.10
CA SER A 78 -15.58 13.86 -2.26
C SER A 78 -14.31 14.64 -2.60
N PHE A 79 -13.14 14.04 -2.43
CA PHE A 79 -11.83 14.60 -2.79
C PHE A 79 -11.20 13.91 -4.00
N ILE A 80 -11.99 13.19 -4.80
CA ILE A 80 -11.56 12.65 -6.09
C ILE A 80 -12.05 13.59 -7.17
N ASN A 81 -11.13 14.25 -7.87
CA ASN A 81 -11.45 15.15 -8.96
C ASN A 81 -11.44 14.42 -10.32
N LYS A 82 -12.12 14.99 -11.29
CA LYS A 82 -12.11 14.53 -12.69
C LYS A 82 -11.29 15.48 -13.56
N ASN A 83 -10.59 14.95 -14.56
CA ASN A 83 -9.89 15.72 -15.59
C ASN A 83 -9.90 15.00 -16.94
N GLU A 84 -9.45 15.69 -18.00
CA GLU A 84 -9.44 15.22 -19.38
C GLU A 84 -8.41 14.10 -19.69
N HIS A 85 -7.52 13.80 -18.75
CA HIS A 85 -6.49 12.79 -18.96
C HIS A 85 -7.03 11.38 -18.69
N PRO A 86 -6.53 10.35 -19.43
CA PRO A 86 -7.03 8.99 -19.28
C PRO A 86 -6.69 8.41 -17.87
N LEU A 87 -7.46 7.44 -17.44
CA LEU A 87 -7.11 6.65 -16.26
C LEU A 87 -5.79 5.92 -16.49
N GLY A 88 -4.90 5.89 -15.50
CA GLY A 88 -3.67 5.11 -15.57
C GLY A 88 -3.95 3.63 -15.78
N LEU A 89 -3.10 2.95 -16.54
CA LEU A 89 -3.22 1.52 -16.84
C LEU A 89 -1.96 0.76 -16.48
N TYR A 90 -2.11 -0.50 -16.12
CA TYR A 90 -1.03 -1.46 -16.17
C TYR A 90 -1.49 -2.83 -16.68
N PHE A 91 -0.56 -3.54 -17.30
CA PHE A 91 -0.76 -4.87 -17.83
C PHE A 91 0.01 -5.86 -16.97
N LEU A 92 -0.64 -6.96 -16.58
CA LEU A 92 -0.03 -8.01 -15.77
C LEU A 92 -0.17 -9.36 -16.44
N GLU A 93 0.95 -10.01 -16.73
CA GLU A 93 0.99 -11.47 -16.94
C GLU A 93 1.28 -12.13 -15.60
N VAL A 94 0.32 -12.89 -15.08
CA VAL A 94 0.48 -13.59 -13.79
C VAL A 94 1.49 -14.74 -13.96
N GLY A 95 2.47 -14.78 -13.07
CA GLY A 95 3.45 -15.86 -13.00
C GLY A 95 2.86 -17.16 -12.51
N SER A 96 3.56 -18.28 -12.80
CA SER A 96 3.17 -19.59 -12.32
C SER A 96 4.42 -20.46 -12.13
N SER A 97 4.55 -21.10 -10.99
CA SER A 97 5.70 -21.95 -10.64
C SER A 97 7.03 -21.22 -10.86
N VAL A 98 7.84 -21.66 -11.82
CA VAL A 98 9.15 -21.07 -12.16
C VAL A 98 9.06 -19.82 -13.04
N ARG A 99 7.89 -19.53 -13.62
CA ARG A 99 7.69 -18.37 -14.48
C ARG A 99 7.30 -17.15 -13.66
N ALA A 100 8.13 -16.12 -13.68
CA ALA A 100 7.86 -14.85 -12.99
C ALA A 100 6.68 -14.09 -13.62
N SER A 101 5.98 -13.29 -12.82
CA SER A 101 5.02 -12.29 -13.31
C SER A 101 5.75 -11.20 -14.08
N ARG A 102 5.05 -10.58 -15.07
CA ARG A 102 5.58 -9.46 -15.86
C ARG A 102 4.58 -8.32 -15.83
N ILE A 103 5.08 -7.10 -15.66
CA ILE A 103 4.26 -5.90 -15.58
C ILE A 103 4.74 -4.88 -16.61
N ALA A 104 3.78 -4.21 -17.28
CA ALA A 104 4.02 -3.05 -18.13
C ALA A 104 3.05 -1.93 -17.73
N TYR A 105 3.58 -0.71 -17.55
CA TYR A 105 2.80 0.45 -17.11
C TYR A 105 2.53 1.44 -18.25
N ASN A 106 1.34 2.02 -18.26
CA ASN A 106 0.94 3.17 -19.06
C ASN A 106 0.20 4.16 -18.14
N ARG A 107 0.95 4.96 -17.36
CA ARG A 107 0.38 5.78 -16.28
C ARG A 107 0.96 7.20 -16.18
N LEU A 108 2.13 7.49 -16.77
CA LEU A 108 2.84 8.76 -16.54
C LEU A 108 2.10 10.00 -17.08
N ASN A 109 1.16 9.83 -18.01
CA ASN A 109 0.30 10.90 -18.55
C ASN A 109 -1.16 10.73 -18.12
N GLY A 110 -1.41 9.90 -17.09
CA GLY A 110 -2.75 9.62 -16.59
C GLY A 110 -3.34 10.77 -15.77
N SER A 111 -4.62 10.61 -15.42
CA SER A 111 -5.37 11.61 -14.67
C SER A 111 -4.72 11.95 -13.33
N PHE A 112 -4.20 10.95 -12.59
CA PHE A 112 -3.49 11.20 -11.34
C PHE A 112 -2.15 11.92 -11.53
N ALA A 113 -1.41 11.63 -12.61
CA ALA A 113 -0.15 12.31 -12.91
C ALA A 113 -0.31 13.84 -13.10
N ASN A 114 -1.54 14.28 -13.38
CA ASN A 114 -1.91 15.69 -13.57
C ASN A 114 -2.59 16.33 -12.34
N ILE A 115 -2.48 15.69 -11.16
CA ILE A 115 -2.94 16.28 -9.90
C ILE A 115 -2.10 17.49 -9.52
N LYS A 116 -2.71 18.49 -8.89
CA LYS A 116 -2.04 19.71 -8.47
C LYS A 116 -2.43 20.08 -7.04
N PRO A 117 -1.53 20.75 -6.28
CA PRO A 117 -1.77 21.11 -4.87
C PRO A 117 -3.09 21.87 -4.65
N GLU A 118 -3.40 22.85 -5.50
CA GLU A 118 -4.61 23.67 -5.38
C GLU A 118 -5.93 22.91 -5.52
N GLN A 119 -5.89 21.64 -5.92
CA GLN A 119 -7.09 20.80 -6.05
C GLN A 119 -7.53 20.16 -4.73
N VAL A 120 -6.71 20.23 -3.67
CA VAL A 120 -6.96 19.53 -2.41
C VAL A 120 -7.02 20.52 -1.24
N ASP A 121 -8.17 20.60 -0.59
CA ASP A 121 -8.32 21.25 0.72
C ASP A 121 -7.89 20.27 1.82
N TRP A 122 -6.58 20.28 2.12
CA TRP A 122 -5.98 19.36 3.06
C TRP A 122 -6.52 19.48 4.48
N LYS A 123 -6.81 20.70 4.96
CA LYS A 123 -7.37 20.91 6.30
C LYS A 123 -8.73 20.24 6.44
N LYS A 124 -9.58 20.38 5.42
CA LYS A 124 -10.89 19.75 5.37
C LYS A 124 -10.81 18.24 5.20
N ALA A 125 -9.90 17.75 4.35
CA ALA A 125 -9.70 16.32 4.11
C ALA A 125 -9.21 15.57 5.35
N LEU A 126 -8.30 16.19 6.11
CA LEU A 126 -7.68 15.64 7.31
C LEU A 126 -8.52 15.82 8.58
N GLU A 127 -9.61 16.59 8.53
CA GLU A 127 -10.45 16.85 9.71
C GLU A 127 -10.99 15.55 10.31
N GLY A 128 -10.68 15.30 11.59
CA GLY A 128 -11.07 14.10 12.33
C GLY A 128 -10.33 12.82 11.94
N CYS A 129 -9.33 12.89 11.07
CA CYS A 129 -8.53 11.73 10.73
C CYS A 129 -7.61 11.30 11.88
N LYS A 130 -7.52 9.98 12.08
CA LYS A 130 -6.54 9.37 13.00
C LYS A 130 -5.23 9.08 12.29
N TYR A 131 -5.32 8.60 11.04
CA TYR A 131 -4.18 8.26 10.21
C TYR A 131 -4.29 8.88 8.82
N PHE A 132 -3.14 9.28 8.28
CA PHE A 132 -2.93 9.57 6.87
C PHE A 132 -1.93 8.58 6.30
N HIS A 133 -2.32 7.82 5.27
CA HIS A 133 -1.47 6.84 4.62
C HIS A 133 -1.07 7.26 3.20
N TRP A 134 0.21 7.08 2.86
CA TRP A 134 0.77 7.30 1.54
C TRP A 134 1.86 6.29 1.21
N THR A 135 2.17 6.12 -0.08
CA THR A 135 3.29 5.30 -0.54
C THR A 135 4.24 6.09 -1.43
N GLY A 136 5.48 5.61 -1.56
CA GLY A 136 6.49 6.23 -2.43
C GLY A 136 6.20 6.07 -3.93
N ILE A 137 5.12 5.36 -4.30
CA ILE A 137 4.64 5.28 -5.69
C ILE A 137 4.10 6.64 -6.14
N SER A 138 3.20 7.23 -5.35
CA SER A 138 2.47 8.45 -5.72
C SER A 138 3.37 9.65 -6.03
N PRO A 139 4.35 10.04 -5.18
CA PRO A 139 5.25 11.15 -5.50
C PRO A 139 6.23 10.83 -6.65
N GLY A 140 6.42 9.55 -6.98
CA GLY A 140 7.27 9.14 -8.09
C GLY A 140 6.64 9.34 -9.48
N ILE A 141 5.32 9.54 -9.55
CA ILE A 141 4.58 9.62 -10.81
C ILE A 141 4.78 10.98 -11.50
N SER A 142 4.69 12.08 -10.76
CA SER A 142 4.84 13.44 -11.27
C SER A 142 5.25 14.44 -10.19
N GLU A 143 5.76 15.59 -10.63
CA GLU A 143 6.07 16.70 -9.73
C GLU A 143 4.81 17.22 -9.02
N GLY A 144 3.68 17.33 -9.74
CA GLY A 144 2.41 17.75 -9.15
C GLY A 144 1.95 16.79 -8.04
N ALA A 145 2.08 15.48 -8.22
CA ALA A 145 1.75 14.50 -7.20
C ALA A 145 2.68 14.59 -5.98
N TYR A 146 3.98 14.81 -6.20
CA TYR A 146 4.95 15.07 -5.12
C TYR A 146 4.58 16.31 -4.31
N GLU A 147 4.33 17.44 -4.99
CA GLU A 147 4.04 18.71 -4.32
C GLU A 147 2.70 18.66 -3.56
N THR A 148 1.68 18.05 -4.17
CA THR A 148 0.37 17.82 -3.52
C THR A 148 0.53 16.98 -2.25
N LEU A 149 1.25 15.86 -2.33
CA LEU A 149 1.49 15.00 -1.17
C LEU A 149 2.26 15.74 -0.07
N LYS A 150 3.32 16.48 -0.43
CA LYS A 150 4.14 17.23 0.51
C LYS A 150 3.31 18.23 1.32
N GLU A 151 2.41 18.97 0.65
CA GLU A 151 1.49 19.89 1.32
C GLU A 151 0.60 19.15 2.32
N GLY A 152 0.05 17.99 1.93
CA GLY A 152 -0.75 17.14 2.83
C GLY A 152 0.01 16.64 4.05
N LEU A 153 1.26 16.22 3.87
CA LEU A 153 2.11 15.75 4.96
C LEU A 153 2.46 16.86 5.95
N LEU A 154 2.75 18.07 5.44
CA LEU A 154 3.00 19.24 6.28
C LEU A 154 1.74 19.61 7.08
N THR A 155 0.57 19.62 6.42
CA THR A 155 -0.72 19.89 7.08
C THR A 155 -1.04 18.82 8.14
N ALA A 156 -0.83 17.54 7.83
CA ALA A 156 -1.04 16.44 8.79
C ALA A 156 -0.16 16.60 10.04
N ARG A 157 1.11 16.99 9.86
CA ARG A 157 2.04 17.26 10.96
C ARG A 157 1.55 18.44 11.81
N GLU A 158 1.10 19.54 11.20
CA GLU A 158 0.54 20.69 11.92
C GLU A 158 -0.70 20.34 12.74
N MET A 159 -1.53 19.42 12.23
CA MET A 159 -2.75 18.93 12.88
C MET A 159 -2.49 17.79 13.88
N GLY A 160 -1.25 17.31 14.02
CA GLY A 160 -0.89 16.20 14.93
C GLY A 160 -1.47 14.86 14.53
N ILE A 161 -1.67 14.62 13.22
CA ILE A 161 -2.20 13.36 12.68
C ILE A 161 -1.05 12.38 12.48
N GLU A 162 -1.26 11.12 12.85
CA GLU A 162 -0.31 10.04 12.59
C GLU A 162 -0.21 9.76 11.10
N VAL A 163 1.02 9.75 10.58
CA VAL A 163 1.29 9.50 9.16
C VAL A 163 1.98 8.16 8.99
N THR A 164 1.36 7.25 8.23
CA THR A 164 1.94 5.96 7.86
C THR A 164 2.48 6.00 6.44
N THR A 165 3.67 5.46 6.21
CA THR A 165 4.29 5.40 4.87
C THR A 165 4.81 4.01 4.54
N ASP A 166 4.56 3.57 3.29
CA ASP A 166 5.31 2.51 2.62
C ASP A 166 6.13 3.17 1.49
N PRO A 167 7.46 3.32 1.64
CA PRO A 167 8.27 4.04 0.66
C PRO A 167 8.27 3.41 -0.73
N ALA A 168 8.10 2.10 -0.84
CA ALA A 168 7.87 1.35 -2.09
C ALA A 168 8.63 1.90 -3.30
N TYR A 169 9.93 2.20 -3.15
CA TYR A 169 10.75 2.81 -4.21
C TYR A 169 10.67 2.03 -5.52
N ARG A 170 10.51 2.75 -6.62
CA ARG A 170 10.51 2.19 -7.97
C ARG A 170 11.33 3.09 -8.90
N SER A 171 12.52 2.66 -9.25
CA SER A 171 13.48 3.42 -10.09
C SER A 171 12.95 3.81 -11.48
N ASN A 172 11.95 3.09 -12.00
CA ASN A 172 11.33 3.36 -13.29
C ASN A 172 10.30 4.51 -13.29
N LEU A 173 9.88 4.98 -12.11
CA LEU A 173 9.12 6.22 -11.94
C LEU A 173 10.04 7.45 -12.07
N TRP A 174 9.94 8.46 -11.32
CA TRP A 174 10.88 9.60 -11.17
C TRP A 174 11.37 10.19 -12.51
N LYS A 175 10.47 10.34 -13.51
CA LYS A 175 10.81 10.82 -14.86
C LYS A 175 10.73 12.34 -15.02
N TYR A 176 10.42 13.07 -13.93
CA TYR A 176 10.22 14.52 -13.93
C TYR A 176 11.43 15.32 -13.41
N GLY A 177 12.63 14.68 -13.36
CA GLY A 177 13.91 15.36 -13.12
C GLY A 177 14.37 15.45 -11.66
N LYS A 178 13.59 14.98 -10.67
CA LYS A 178 14.01 14.90 -9.27
C LYS A 178 14.65 13.54 -8.95
N ASN A 179 15.58 13.56 -7.98
CA ASN A 179 16.17 12.33 -7.44
C ASN A 179 15.18 11.68 -6.47
N GLY A 180 14.71 10.48 -6.82
CA GLY A 180 13.69 9.78 -6.05
C GLY A 180 14.10 9.47 -4.61
N ASN A 181 15.36 9.15 -4.34
CA ASN A 181 15.84 8.86 -2.99
C ASN A 181 15.82 10.11 -2.11
N GLU A 182 16.23 11.27 -2.67
CA GLU A 182 16.19 12.54 -1.94
C GLU A 182 14.75 12.97 -1.63
N VAL A 183 13.84 12.84 -2.60
CA VAL A 183 12.42 13.14 -2.42
C VAL A 183 11.81 12.20 -1.38
N LEU A 184 12.06 10.90 -1.45
CA LEU A 184 11.53 9.95 -0.47
C LEU A 184 12.08 10.22 0.93
N LYS A 185 13.37 10.52 1.07
CA LYS A 185 13.96 10.88 2.36
C LYS A 185 13.30 12.11 2.95
N GLU A 186 13.03 13.14 2.14
CA GLU A 186 12.30 14.32 2.57
C GLU A 186 10.89 13.95 3.07
N LEU A 187 10.08 13.28 2.25
CA LEU A 187 8.68 12.96 2.58
C LEU A 187 8.56 12.00 3.76
N VAL A 188 9.45 11.01 3.87
CA VAL A 188 9.52 10.07 5.00
C VAL A 188 9.81 10.81 6.30
N SER A 189 10.57 11.91 6.28
CA SER A 189 10.84 12.72 7.49
C SER A 189 9.60 13.40 8.07
N TYR A 190 8.49 13.47 7.33
CA TYR A 190 7.19 13.97 7.80
C TYR A 190 6.29 12.84 8.33
N SER A 191 6.69 11.58 8.20
CA SER A 191 5.92 10.42 8.65
C SER A 191 6.24 10.05 10.09
N THR A 192 5.32 9.33 10.74
CA THR A 192 5.44 8.90 12.13
C THR A 192 5.57 7.38 12.27
N ILE A 193 5.05 6.63 11.30
CA ILE A 193 5.08 5.17 11.23
C ILE A 193 5.63 4.76 9.86
N PHE A 194 6.70 3.99 9.86
CA PHE A 194 7.37 3.49 8.68
C PHE A 194 7.01 2.01 8.44
N ILE A 195 6.55 1.69 7.24
CA ILE A 195 6.24 0.33 6.78
C ILE A 195 7.25 -0.03 5.71
N GLY A 196 8.27 -0.78 6.08
CA GLY A 196 9.37 -1.16 5.20
C GLY A 196 10.52 -1.77 5.97
N GLY A 197 11.40 -2.45 5.25
CA GLY A 197 12.54 -3.16 5.81
C GLY A 197 13.88 -2.51 5.50
N VAL A 198 14.92 -3.32 5.68
CA VAL A 198 16.30 -2.90 5.46
C VAL A 198 16.55 -2.39 4.03
N ASN A 199 15.92 -3.01 3.03
CA ASN A 199 16.12 -2.60 1.65
C ASN A 199 15.62 -1.17 1.40
N GLU A 200 14.41 -0.86 1.87
CA GLU A 200 13.81 0.47 1.74
C GLU A 200 14.62 1.51 2.52
N ILE A 201 15.09 1.16 3.73
CA ILE A 201 15.94 2.05 4.54
C ILE A 201 17.29 2.30 3.83
N ASN A 202 17.94 1.24 3.33
CA ASN A 202 19.20 1.35 2.60
C ASN A 202 19.05 2.24 1.34
N GLU A 203 17.95 2.08 0.59
CA GLU A 203 17.66 2.90 -0.59
C GLU A 203 17.48 4.38 -0.22
N ILE A 204 16.71 4.69 0.82
CA ILE A 204 16.42 6.08 1.23
C ILE A 204 17.65 6.77 1.83
N LEU A 205 18.43 6.05 2.65
CA LEU A 205 19.56 6.61 3.38
C LEU A 205 20.89 6.46 2.67
N GLY A 206 20.97 5.66 1.59
CA GLY A 206 22.23 5.34 0.89
C GLY A 206 23.16 4.46 1.74
N THR A 207 22.62 3.58 2.59
CA THR A 207 23.35 2.68 3.49
C THR A 207 23.38 1.24 2.96
N GLN A 208 24.04 0.33 3.67
CA GLN A 208 24.17 -1.09 3.29
C GLN A 208 24.07 -2.01 4.51
N PHE A 209 23.06 -1.83 5.34
CA PHE A 209 22.79 -2.74 6.45
C PHE A 209 22.40 -4.13 5.92
N SER A 210 22.78 -5.19 6.68
CA SER A 210 22.38 -6.58 6.38
C SER A 210 20.89 -6.81 6.69
N SER A 211 20.27 -7.78 5.99
CA SER A 211 18.84 -8.07 6.15
C SER A 211 18.50 -8.98 7.35
N ASP A 212 19.49 -9.43 8.12
CA ASP A 212 19.29 -10.18 9.36
C ASP A 212 18.69 -9.31 10.48
N GLN A 213 18.39 -9.89 11.62
CA GLN A 213 17.80 -9.20 12.76
C GLN A 213 18.65 -8.03 13.24
N GLN A 214 19.95 -8.22 13.38
CA GLN A 214 20.86 -7.19 13.86
C GLN A 214 20.93 -6.01 12.88
N GLY A 215 21.11 -6.30 11.59
CA GLY A 215 21.14 -5.27 10.56
C GLY A 215 19.80 -4.52 10.44
N PHE A 216 18.66 -5.19 10.66
CA PHE A 216 17.36 -4.51 10.71
C PHE A 216 17.28 -3.54 11.89
N MET A 217 17.71 -3.93 13.08
CA MET A 217 17.71 -3.06 14.26
C MET A 217 18.63 -1.83 14.05
N GLU A 218 19.83 -2.04 13.51
CA GLU A 218 20.78 -0.97 13.19
C GLU A 218 20.22 -0.01 12.13
N ALA A 219 19.62 -0.54 11.07
CA ALA A 219 18.95 0.27 10.03
C ALA A 219 17.81 1.10 10.61
N CYS A 220 16.98 0.52 11.46
CA CYS A 220 15.89 1.22 12.14
C CYS A 220 16.38 2.35 13.03
N GLU A 221 17.43 2.16 13.80
CA GLU A 221 18.00 3.20 14.66
C GLU A 221 18.63 4.33 13.81
N GLU A 222 19.29 4.02 12.69
CA GLU A 222 19.80 5.05 11.79
C GLU A 222 18.66 5.82 11.12
N LEU A 223 17.55 5.15 10.71
CA LEU A 223 16.38 5.80 10.16
C LEU A 223 15.77 6.78 11.17
N LYS A 224 15.57 6.37 12.42
CA LYS A 224 15.04 7.24 13.49
C LYS A 224 15.95 8.43 13.78
N LYS A 225 17.26 8.26 13.72
CA LYS A 225 18.22 9.34 13.91
C LYS A 225 18.11 10.39 12.81
N GLN A 226 17.91 9.97 11.55
CA GLN A 226 17.76 10.89 10.41
C GLN A 226 16.34 11.41 10.22
N CYS A 227 15.32 10.66 10.65
CA CYS A 227 13.89 11.00 10.61
C CYS A 227 13.28 10.88 12.00
N PRO A 228 13.50 11.85 12.92
CA PRO A 228 13.14 11.72 14.35
C PRO A 228 11.63 11.64 14.64
N SER A 229 10.77 12.01 13.68
CA SER A 229 9.33 11.85 13.78
C SER A 229 8.89 10.38 13.75
N ILE A 230 9.70 9.48 13.17
CA ILE A 230 9.39 8.06 13.09
C ILE A 230 9.63 7.39 14.44
N HIS A 231 8.55 6.89 15.05
CA HIS A 231 8.62 6.20 16.34
C HIS A 231 8.24 4.72 16.28
N LYS A 232 7.65 4.27 15.17
CA LYS A 232 7.33 2.86 14.92
C LYS A 232 7.80 2.44 13.52
N ILE A 233 8.45 1.28 13.44
CA ILE A 233 8.91 0.71 12.18
C ILE A 233 8.41 -0.73 12.10
N PHE A 234 7.71 -1.06 11.02
CA PHE A 234 7.16 -2.39 10.75
C PHE A 234 7.61 -2.85 9.37
N ASP A 235 8.01 -4.09 9.27
CA ASP A 235 8.49 -4.70 8.03
C ASP A 235 7.75 -5.99 7.71
N LYS A 236 7.50 -6.19 6.45
CA LYS A 236 6.96 -7.41 5.88
C LYS A 236 8.06 -8.18 5.18
N ILE A 237 8.49 -9.29 5.76
CA ILE A 237 9.41 -10.21 5.14
C ILE A 237 8.62 -11.18 4.26
N ARG A 238 9.06 -11.33 3.03
CA ARG A 238 8.53 -12.32 2.10
C ARG A 238 9.63 -13.24 1.63
N ILE A 239 9.46 -14.53 1.88
CA ILE A 239 10.37 -15.57 1.43
C ILE A 239 9.67 -16.28 0.26
N GLY A 240 10.11 -15.96 -0.96
CA GLY A 240 9.56 -16.56 -2.18
C GLY A 240 10.23 -17.89 -2.50
N VAL A 241 9.46 -18.97 -2.50
CA VAL A 241 9.94 -20.28 -2.97
C VAL A 241 9.72 -20.39 -4.48
N THR A 242 8.53 -20.06 -4.95
CA THR A 242 8.15 -20.00 -6.38
C THR A 242 7.10 -18.91 -6.60
N ALA A 243 6.67 -18.67 -7.83
CA ALA A 243 5.54 -17.77 -8.10
C ALA A 243 4.22 -18.28 -7.47
N SER A 244 4.09 -19.57 -7.23
CA SER A 244 2.89 -20.23 -6.70
C SER A 244 2.97 -20.61 -5.22
N SER A 245 4.11 -20.39 -4.55
CA SER A 245 4.30 -20.68 -3.12
C SER A 245 5.12 -19.57 -2.47
N GLN A 246 4.61 -19.02 -1.37
CA GLN A 246 5.20 -17.92 -0.64
C GLN A 246 5.12 -18.17 0.87
N GLN A 247 6.05 -17.59 1.60
CA GLN A 247 6.00 -17.50 3.06
C GLN A 247 6.05 -16.03 3.46
N THR A 248 5.25 -15.64 4.45
CA THR A 248 5.21 -14.26 4.95
C THR A 248 5.48 -14.22 6.44
N GLN A 249 6.21 -13.21 6.87
CA GLN A 249 6.52 -12.94 8.26
C GLN A 249 6.55 -11.43 8.48
N GLY A 250 6.13 -10.97 9.65
CA GLY A 250 6.26 -9.59 10.07
C GLY A 250 7.36 -9.43 11.09
N ARG A 251 8.10 -8.31 11.04
CA ARG A 251 8.98 -7.88 12.13
C ARG A 251 8.79 -6.38 12.40
N ALA A 252 9.14 -5.93 13.59
CA ALA A 252 9.00 -4.53 13.96
C ALA A 252 10.05 -4.11 14.99
N LEU A 253 10.37 -2.80 14.98
CA LEU A 253 11.10 -2.13 16.07
C LEU A 253 10.26 -0.95 16.57
N VAL A 254 9.74 -1.08 17.79
CA VAL A 254 8.89 -0.06 18.43
C VAL A 254 9.41 0.23 19.83
N ASN A 255 9.75 1.48 20.13
CA ASN A 255 10.28 1.91 21.43
C ASN A 255 11.50 1.08 21.91
N GLY A 256 12.36 0.69 20.97
CA GLY A 256 13.55 -0.15 21.26
C GLY A 256 13.26 -1.65 21.41
N ASN A 257 11.99 -2.06 21.37
CA ASN A 257 11.60 -3.48 21.44
C ASN A 257 11.47 -4.08 20.04
N TYR A 258 12.13 -5.20 19.80
CA TYR A 258 11.99 -6.00 18.59
C TYR A 258 10.84 -6.98 18.74
N PHE A 259 10.02 -7.10 17.71
CA PHE A 259 8.94 -8.07 17.58
C PHE A 259 9.06 -8.82 16.26
N GLU A 260 8.66 -10.08 16.25
CA GLU A 260 8.61 -10.92 15.06
C GLU A 260 7.41 -11.85 15.14
N THR A 261 6.74 -12.09 14.03
CA THR A 261 5.62 -13.03 13.96
C THR A 261 6.09 -14.43 13.61
N GLU A 262 5.20 -15.39 13.79
CA GLU A 262 5.37 -16.69 13.16
C GLU A 262 5.32 -16.57 11.63
N LEU A 263 5.98 -17.55 10.97
CA LEU A 263 5.98 -17.68 9.53
C LEU A 263 4.64 -18.25 9.08
N LEU A 264 3.96 -17.59 8.12
CA LEU A 264 2.75 -18.11 7.49
C LEU A 264 3.08 -18.58 6.08
N GLU A 265 2.73 -19.82 5.78
CA GLU A 265 2.88 -20.42 4.46
C GLU A 265 1.60 -20.24 3.64
N VAL A 266 1.74 -19.82 2.38
CA VAL A 266 0.65 -19.68 1.41
C VAL A 266 0.96 -20.50 0.17
N ASN A 267 0.16 -21.55 -0.04
CA ASN A 267 0.27 -22.46 -1.18
C ASN A 267 -1.12 -23.10 -1.48
N PRO A 268 -1.71 -22.92 -2.67
CA PRO A 268 -1.19 -22.12 -3.78
C PRO A 268 -1.41 -20.60 -3.60
N VAL A 269 -0.53 -19.81 -4.20
CA VAL A 269 -0.74 -18.37 -4.39
C VAL A 269 -1.66 -18.14 -5.59
N VAL A 270 -2.72 -17.38 -5.40
CA VAL A 270 -3.66 -16.97 -6.46
C VAL A 270 -3.21 -15.66 -7.11
N ASP A 271 -2.92 -14.64 -6.29
CA ASP A 271 -2.41 -13.35 -6.77
C ASP A 271 -1.45 -12.72 -5.75
N ARG A 272 -0.39 -12.09 -6.25
CA ARG A 272 0.64 -11.44 -5.41
C ARG A 272 0.47 -9.93 -5.34
N ILE A 273 -0.34 -9.35 -6.23
CA ILE A 273 -0.57 -7.91 -6.25
C ILE A 273 -1.41 -7.52 -5.04
N GLY A 274 -1.09 -6.38 -4.43
CA GLY A 274 -1.82 -5.86 -3.27
C GLY A 274 -1.50 -6.54 -1.93
N THR A 275 -0.58 -7.51 -1.87
CA THR A 275 -0.23 -8.20 -0.61
C THR A 275 0.52 -7.29 0.37
N GLY A 276 1.32 -6.33 -0.15
CA GLY A 276 1.94 -5.26 0.63
C GLY A 276 0.89 -4.30 1.19
N ASP A 277 -0.03 -3.92 0.33
CA ASP A 277 -1.11 -3.00 0.66
C ASP A 277 -2.04 -3.61 1.72
N ALA A 278 -2.31 -4.93 1.63
CA ALA A 278 -3.04 -5.68 2.65
C ALA A 278 -2.31 -5.72 4.00
N PHE A 279 -0.96 -5.85 3.99
CA PHE A 279 -0.16 -5.73 5.20
C PHE A 279 -0.30 -4.33 5.81
N ALA A 280 -0.16 -3.27 5.01
CA ALA A 280 -0.28 -1.89 5.46
C ALA A 280 -1.69 -1.59 6.03
N ALA A 281 -2.75 -2.04 5.33
CA ALA A 281 -4.13 -1.92 5.82
C ALA A 281 -4.35 -2.67 7.12
N GLY A 282 -3.89 -3.93 7.18
CA GLY A 282 -3.97 -4.75 8.40
C GLY A 282 -3.20 -4.14 9.57
N LEU A 283 -2.03 -3.53 9.30
CA LEU A 283 -1.27 -2.83 10.32
C LEU A 283 -2.00 -1.59 10.86
N ILE A 284 -2.52 -0.74 9.97
CA ILE A 284 -3.27 0.46 10.38
C ILE A 284 -4.51 0.07 11.19
N TYR A 285 -5.27 -0.93 10.74
CA TYR A 285 -6.41 -1.49 11.49
C TYR A 285 -5.96 -2.05 12.84
N GLY A 286 -4.87 -2.82 12.86
CA GLY A 286 -4.31 -3.41 14.06
C GLY A 286 -3.87 -2.36 15.09
N LEU A 287 -3.20 -1.30 14.66
CA LEU A 287 -2.77 -0.19 15.53
C LEU A 287 -3.93 0.63 16.11
N LEU A 288 -5.11 0.58 15.48
CA LEU A 288 -6.35 1.18 16.01
C LEU A 288 -6.99 0.33 17.12
N ASN A 289 -6.82 -0.99 17.08
CA ASN A 289 -7.62 -1.93 17.87
C ASN A 289 -6.81 -2.79 18.85
N PHE A 290 -5.49 -2.91 18.66
CA PHE A 290 -4.63 -3.84 19.40
C PHE A 290 -3.33 -3.14 19.84
N ASP A 291 -2.53 -3.83 20.66
CA ASP A 291 -1.12 -3.47 20.90
C ASP A 291 -0.25 -3.70 19.65
N ASN A 292 1.01 -3.25 19.70
CA ASN A 292 1.90 -3.28 18.54
C ASN A 292 2.24 -4.71 18.07
N GLU A 293 2.36 -5.67 18.99
CA GLU A 293 2.68 -7.06 18.65
C GLU A 293 1.50 -7.74 17.96
N LYS A 294 0.28 -7.60 18.53
CA LYS A 294 -0.93 -8.14 17.93
C LYS A 294 -1.26 -7.43 16.60
N ALA A 295 -1.00 -6.11 16.48
CA ALA A 295 -1.13 -5.38 15.22
C ALA A 295 -0.22 -5.93 14.13
N LEU A 296 1.03 -6.28 14.46
CA LEU A 296 1.97 -6.91 13.53
C LEU A 296 1.49 -8.30 13.09
N LYS A 297 0.99 -9.13 14.02
CA LYS A 297 0.42 -10.45 13.72
C LYS A 297 -0.78 -10.35 12.79
N PHE A 298 -1.68 -9.39 13.05
CA PHE A 298 -2.84 -9.13 12.21
C PHE A 298 -2.43 -8.66 10.81
N ALA A 299 -1.44 -7.77 10.69
CA ALA A 299 -0.89 -7.32 9.41
C ALA A 299 -0.30 -8.47 8.59
N ASN A 300 0.46 -9.37 9.22
CA ASN A 300 1.01 -10.56 8.54
C ASN A 300 -0.09 -11.52 8.07
N ALA A 301 -1.14 -11.72 8.87
CA ALA A 301 -2.31 -12.52 8.49
C ALA A 301 -3.07 -11.89 7.31
N ALA A 302 -3.27 -10.56 7.30
CA ALA A 302 -3.87 -9.83 6.18
C ALA A 302 -3.05 -9.96 4.89
N CYS A 303 -1.73 -9.91 5.00
CA CYS A 303 -0.82 -10.17 3.87
C CYS A 303 -0.96 -11.61 3.35
N ALA A 304 -0.96 -12.60 4.25
CA ALA A 304 -1.07 -14.01 3.89
C ALA A 304 -2.39 -14.32 3.18
N ILE A 305 -3.53 -13.91 3.76
CA ILE A 305 -4.85 -14.18 3.16
C ILE A 305 -5.03 -13.51 1.81
N LYS A 306 -4.46 -12.30 1.59
CA LYS A 306 -4.52 -11.61 0.29
C LYS A 306 -3.89 -12.42 -0.83
N HIS A 307 -2.87 -13.22 -0.59
CA HIS A 307 -2.28 -14.08 -1.62
C HIS A 307 -3.26 -15.12 -2.20
N THR A 308 -4.37 -15.39 -1.52
CA THR A 308 -5.42 -16.33 -1.94
C THR A 308 -6.57 -15.68 -2.70
N ILE A 309 -6.51 -14.36 -2.92
CA ILE A 309 -7.58 -13.56 -3.53
C ILE A 309 -7.10 -12.99 -4.86
N LEU A 310 -7.87 -13.19 -5.93
CA LEU A 310 -7.61 -12.62 -7.24
C LEU A 310 -7.84 -11.10 -7.25
N GLY A 311 -7.04 -10.37 -8.03
CA GLY A 311 -7.11 -8.90 -8.13
C GLY A 311 -6.23 -8.21 -7.09
N ASP A 312 -6.33 -6.88 -7.01
CA ASP A 312 -5.40 -6.04 -6.24
C ASP A 312 -5.84 -5.84 -4.78
N ILE A 313 -7.13 -5.95 -4.51
CA ILE A 313 -7.74 -5.60 -3.23
C ILE A 313 -7.91 -6.83 -2.33
N ASN A 314 -7.75 -6.65 -1.03
CA ASN A 314 -8.13 -7.63 -0.03
C ASN A 314 -9.59 -7.44 0.37
N TYR A 315 -10.45 -8.42 0.07
CA TYR A 315 -11.87 -8.41 0.36
C TYR A 315 -12.25 -9.07 1.69
N CYS A 316 -11.26 -9.46 2.52
CA CYS A 316 -11.51 -10.14 3.78
C CYS A 316 -11.92 -9.16 4.87
N SER A 317 -12.89 -9.58 5.68
CA SER A 317 -13.29 -8.86 6.89
C SER A 317 -12.20 -8.95 7.97
N ALA A 318 -12.34 -8.15 9.03
CA ALA A 318 -11.43 -8.23 10.18
C ALA A 318 -11.48 -9.60 10.84
N GLU A 319 -12.67 -10.21 10.93
CA GLU A 319 -12.90 -11.55 11.51
C GLU A 319 -12.19 -12.63 10.70
N ASP A 320 -12.22 -12.56 9.35
CA ASP A 320 -11.50 -13.52 8.50
C ASP A 320 -9.98 -13.45 8.72
N ILE A 321 -9.46 -12.25 8.89
CA ILE A 321 -8.03 -12.02 9.14
C ILE A 321 -7.66 -12.50 10.55
N GLU A 322 -8.51 -12.24 11.57
CA GLU A 322 -8.29 -12.72 12.94
C GLU A 322 -8.26 -14.25 13.02
N GLU A 323 -9.10 -14.93 12.24
CA GLU A 323 -9.04 -16.39 12.17
C GLU A 323 -7.70 -16.91 11.65
N VAL A 324 -7.17 -16.32 10.58
CA VAL A 324 -5.83 -16.66 10.06
C VAL A 324 -4.75 -16.35 11.10
N MET A 325 -4.84 -15.17 11.75
CA MET A 325 -3.92 -14.76 12.80
C MET A 325 -3.88 -15.75 13.97
N ASN A 326 -5.03 -16.36 14.32
CA ASN A 326 -5.17 -17.32 15.42
C ASN A 326 -4.88 -18.77 15.00
N GLY A 327 -4.39 -19.01 13.78
CA GLY A 327 -4.05 -20.36 13.28
C GLY A 327 -5.27 -21.21 12.88
N ASN A 328 -6.46 -20.61 12.79
CA ASN A 328 -7.71 -21.31 12.43
C ASN A 328 -7.85 -21.51 10.90
N SER A 329 -6.75 -21.78 10.22
CA SER A 329 -6.68 -21.88 8.74
C SER A 329 -7.09 -23.25 8.18
N GLY A 330 -7.82 -24.06 8.92
CA GLY A 330 -8.09 -25.48 8.63
C GLY A 330 -9.03 -25.78 7.44
N GLY A 331 -9.32 -24.83 6.55
CA GLY A 331 -10.13 -25.05 5.33
C GLY A 331 -11.57 -25.54 5.60
N ARG A 332 -12.11 -25.31 6.79
CA ARG A 332 -13.47 -25.73 7.17
C ARG A 332 -14.50 -24.80 6.53
N ILE A 333 -15.62 -25.38 6.06
CA ILE A 333 -16.77 -24.60 5.58
C ILE A 333 -17.36 -23.83 6.77
N LYS A 334 -17.34 -22.50 6.70
CA LYS A 334 -18.09 -21.62 7.62
C LYS A 334 -19.59 -21.73 7.31
N ARG A 335 -20.45 -21.83 8.33
CA ARG A 335 -21.91 -21.90 8.20
C ARG A 335 -22.56 -20.84 9.04
#